data_167907393f4c18013d363d63191882d5
#
_entry.id   167907393f4c18013d363d63191882d5
#
_cell.length_a   1.000
_cell.length_b   1.000
_cell.length_c   1.000
_cell.angle_alpha   90.00
_cell.angle_beta   90.00
_cell.angle_gamma   90.00
#
_symmetry.space_group_name_H-M   'P 1'
#
loop_
_entity.id
_entity.type
_entity.pdbx_description
1 polymer ?
#
loop_
_entity_poly.entity_id
_entity_poly.type
_entity_poly.pdbx_seq_one_letter_code
_entity_poly.pdbx_strand_id
1 'polypeptide(L)'
;MYKNEARKRLWRAAKSTILGAEKGAAPVRPHRPERAHLPKSLNAVLFAERRRLCSAVPHSRGGGGHTHACIPGFFQRTVRRCWYVLRAAPADKNLGRIGPRAACPLPGALRLPRSRRAGAGVRRAGPDAPYTLLEDRTMKRISRRNFIKIVGAGAAAMGLAACGGSSSSTAASTAGSGASSAASSAAPAQTIKVAAIETAYGSEMWQQVADAFTEQTGIAVELTTDKNLEDVIGPSMQGGDYPDVVHLATGREAALTEQFIKGNLIADITDVLSMTVPGEDAVVGDKIAGGFTETSLTNPYGDGKTYLAPMFYSPCGLFYNTGFLEENGWEVPQTWDEMWALGDAAAAAGTYLFTYPTTGYFDAFFYALMYVCGGPEFFDKATHYEEGIWDTPEAQNCFDIVAKLATYTNPITPAQANDQDFTMNQQLVLDNKALFMPNGTWIVGEMAEAPRADGFEWGMTALPAVTEGGDRYSYTWFEQMWIPAGAENPDAAKQFVAFMYSDVACEIFAKYGAIQPVLGIADTLEGDNKLFYSIYDDGAKAAMGNFAAYKSVAGLGTVREVFFDPVNSLVSGSITKDDWINGIKAASDQMRANLA
;
A
#
# COMPACT_ATOMS: atom_id res chain seq x y z
N MET A 1 21.22 -18.24 -35.77
CA MET A 1 21.53 -19.68 -36.01
C MET A 1 22.17 -20.35 -34.78
N TYR A 2 23.15 -19.78 -34.14
CA TYR A 2 23.89 -20.40 -33.02
C TYR A 2 23.06 -20.73 -31.75
N LYS A 3 22.04 -19.94 -31.42
CA LYS A 3 21.20 -20.18 -30.23
C LYS A 3 20.31 -21.43 -30.29
N ASN A 4 19.92 -21.85 -31.48
CA ASN A 4 19.05 -23.03 -31.66
C ASN A 4 19.82 -24.34 -31.60
N GLU A 5 21.06 -24.36 -32.03
CA GLU A 5 21.90 -25.57 -31.95
C GLU A 5 22.36 -25.87 -30.51
N ALA A 6 22.71 -24.83 -29.75
CA ALA A 6 23.06 -25.00 -28.32
C ALA A 6 21.87 -25.55 -27.50
N ARG A 7 20.63 -25.11 -27.80
CA ARG A 7 19.42 -25.66 -27.18
C ARG A 7 19.18 -27.13 -27.50
N LYS A 8 19.41 -27.53 -28.73
CA LYS A 8 19.26 -28.94 -29.16
C LYS A 8 20.31 -29.85 -28.50
N ARG A 9 21.55 -29.37 -28.33
CA ARG A 9 22.63 -30.12 -27.66
C ARG A 9 22.37 -30.30 -26.15
N LEU A 10 21.91 -29.27 -25.46
CA LEU A 10 21.51 -29.35 -24.05
C LEU A 10 20.35 -30.32 -23.82
N TRP A 11 19.36 -30.33 -24.72
CA TRP A 11 18.23 -31.25 -24.64
C TRP A 11 18.64 -32.71 -24.85
N ARG A 12 19.59 -33.00 -25.81
CA ARG A 12 20.12 -34.35 -26.04
C ARG A 12 20.96 -34.84 -24.86
N ALA A 13 21.78 -34.01 -24.27
CA ALA A 13 22.60 -34.36 -23.10
C ALA A 13 21.72 -34.69 -21.87
N ALA A 14 20.70 -33.89 -21.60
CA ALA A 14 19.74 -34.14 -20.53
C ALA A 14 18.97 -35.45 -20.72
N LYS A 15 18.53 -35.73 -21.94
CA LYS A 15 17.79 -36.96 -22.26
C LYS A 15 18.65 -38.22 -22.13
N SER A 16 19.92 -38.17 -22.53
CA SER A 16 20.88 -39.30 -22.40
C SER A 16 21.18 -39.63 -20.94
N THR A 17 21.28 -38.62 -20.09
CA THR A 17 21.56 -38.82 -18.65
C THR A 17 20.36 -39.39 -17.90
N ILE A 18 19.13 -38.99 -18.28
CA ILE A 18 17.89 -39.52 -17.69
C ILE A 18 17.68 -40.99 -18.08
N LEU A 19 17.92 -41.36 -19.34
CA LEU A 19 17.78 -42.73 -19.82
C LEU A 19 18.88 -43.68 -19.28
N GLY A 20 20.04 -43.15 -18.89
CA GLY A 20 21.11 -43.90 -18.23
C GLY A 20 20.83 -44.24 -16.76
N ALA A 21 20.04 -43.40 -16.07
CA ALA A 21 19.69 -43.60 -14.66
C ALA A 21 18.59 -44.66 -14.43
N GLU A 22 17.75 -44.93 -15.45
CA GLU A 22 16.67 -45.93 -15.35
C GLU A 22 17.14 -47.38 -15.51
N LYS A 23 18.35 -47.62 -15.99
CA LYS A 23 18.87 -48.98 -16.29
C LYS A 23 19.60 -49.65 -15.13
N GLY A 24 19.71 -48.99 -13.95
CA GLY A 24 20.51 -49.47 -12.83
C GLY A 24 19.73 -49.78 -11.53
N ALA A 25 18.41 -49.76 -11.50
CA ALA A 25 17.66 -49.96 -10.27
C ALA A 25 16.98 -51.33 -10.17
N ALA A 26 17.44 -52.15 -9.23
CA ALA A 26 16.73 -53.34 -8.77
C ALA A 26 15.54 -52.94 -7.85
N PRO A 27 14.47 -53.76 -7.72
CA PRO A 27 13.24 -53.38 -7.04
C PRO A 27 13.39 -53.39 -5.52
N VAL A 28 13.25 -52.25 -4.89
CA VAL A 28 13.16 -52.07 -3.45
C VAL A 28 11.74 -51.60 -3.05
N ARG A 29 11.22 -52.17 -1.98
CA ARG A 29 9.87 -51.92 -1.40
C ARG A 29 9.69 -50.45 -0.94
N PRO A 30 8.46 -49.91 -0.86
CA PRO A 30 8.20 -48.51 -0.63
C PRO A 30 8.39 -48.11 0.83
N HIS A 31 9.34 -47.22 1.10
CA HIS A 31 9.44 -46.41 2.31
C HIS A 31 9.47 -44.94 1.91
N ARG A 32 8.94 -44.08 2.80
CA ARG A 32 8.71 -42.62 2.73
C ARG A 32 9.64 -41.81 1.80
N PRO A 33 9.18 -40.73 1.15
CA PRO A 33 10.00 -39.94 0.21
C PRO A 33 10.99 -39.07 0.96
N GLU A 34 12.27 -39.46 0.94
CA GLU A 34 13.39 -38.57 1.23
C GLU A 34 13.62 -37.59 0.07
N ARG A 35 14.02 -36.36 0.41
CA ARG A 35 14.32 -35.28 -0.55
C ARG A 35 15.36 -35.75 -1.57
N ALA A 36 14.99 -35.80 -2.82
CA ALA A 36 15.90 -36.11 -3.93
C ALA A 36 16.87 -34.93 -4.16
N HIS A 37 18.11 -35.07 -3.70
CA HIS A 37 19.21 -34.21 -4.15
C HIS A 37 19.58 -34.56 -5.58
N LEU A 38 19.76 -33.52 -6.42
CA LEU A 38 20.29 -33.68 -7.79
C LEU A 38 21.67 -34.35 -7.73
N PRO A 39 21.96 -35.34 -8.59
CA PRO A 39 23.27 -35.97 -8.62
C PRO A 39 24.37 -34.96 -8.89
N LYS A 40 25.47 -35.02 -8.12
CA LYS A 40 26.64 -34.14 -8.26
C LYS A 40 27.21 -34.08 -9.71
N SER A 41 27.02 -35.15 -10.50
CA SER A 41 27.38 -35.23 -11.92
C SER A 41 26.64 -34.22 -12.82
N LEU A 42 25.40 -33.88 -12.53
CA LEU A 42 24.60 -32.93 -13.32
C LEU A 42 25.09 -31.47 -13.11
N ASN A 43 25.48 -31.14 -11.88
CA ASN A 43 26.07 -29.84 -11.57
C ASN A 43 27.42 -29.62 -12.24
N ALA A 44 28.26 -30.67 -12.34
CA ALA A 44 29.56 -30.58 -13.01
C ALA A 44 29.42 -30.34 -14.52
N VAL A 45 28.46 -30.99 -15.19
CA VAL A 45 28.19 -30.80 -16.62
C VAL A 45 27.64 -29.39 -16.91
N LEU A 46 26.74 -28.87 -16.05
CA LEU A 46 26.20 -27.51 -16.19
C LEU A 46 27.28 -26.45 -15.97
N PHE A 47 28.22 -26.71 -15.06
CA PHE A 47 29.32 -25.78 -14.76
C PHE A 47 30.39 -25.77 -15.85
N ALA A 48 30.71 -26.91 -16.46
CA ALA A 48 31.67 -27.04 -17.56
C ALA A 48 31.15 -26.35 -18.85
N GLU A 49 29.87 -26.51 -19.15
CA GLU A 49 29.24 -25.90 -20.33
C GLU A 49 29.09 -24.36 -20.17
N ARG A 50 28.88 -23.86 -18.93
CA ARG A 50 28.91 -22.42 -18.61
C ARG A 50 30.29 -21.81 -18.93
N ARG A 51 31.39 -22.49 -18.62
CA ARG A 51 32.75 -22.02 -18.95
C ARG A 51 33.00 -21.97 -20.45
N ARG A 52 32.51 -22.97 -21.23
CA ARG A 52 32.65 -23.00 -22.69
C ARG A 52 31.86 -21.93 -23.42
N LEU A 53 30.67 -21.58 -22.92
CA LEU A 53 29.84 -20.51 -23.50
C LEU A 53 30.38 -19.11 -23.22
N CYS A 54 31.06 -18.90 -22.10
CA CYS A 54 31.70 -17.62 -21.79
C CYS A 54 33.02 -17.40 -22.53
N SER A 55 33.71 -18.48 -23.00
CA SER A 55 34.98 -18.37 -23.74
C SER A 55 34.81 -18.26 -25.25
N ALA A 56 33.60 -18.40 -25.78
CA ALA A 56 33.33 -18.41 -27.23
C ALA A 56 32.87 -17.03 -27.78
N VAL A 57 33.00 -15.93 -27.02
CA VAL A 57 32.71 -14.57 -27.49
C VAL A 57 34.02 -13.95 -28.02
N PRO A 58 34.15 -13.63 -29.30
CA PRO A 58 35.36 -13.00 -29.81
C PRO A 58 35.47 -11.57 -29.28
N HIS A 59 36.59 -11.24 -28.63
CA HIS A 59 36.95 -9.90 -28.23
C HIS A 59 37.25 -9.04 -29.47
N SER A 60 36.36 -8.12 -29.80
CA SER A 60 36.71 -7.00 -30.67
C SER A 60 37.58 -6.02 -29.91
N ARG A 61 38.83 -5.83 -30.34
CA ARG A 61 39.72 -4.78 -29.81
C ARG A 61 39.22 -3.40 -30.26
N GLY A 62 38.75 -2.61 -29.29
CA GLY A 62 38.40 -1.19 -29.49
C GLY A 62 38.08 -0.57 -28.13
N GLY A 63 38.95 0.33 -27.67
CA GLY A 63 39.13 0.88 -26.33
C GLY A 63 37.89 1.46 -25.65
N GLY A 64 37.86 1.32 -24.31
CA GLY A 64 36.89 1.93 -23.41
C GLY A 64 36.28 0.88 -22.48
N GLY A 65 36.79 0.79 -21.26
CA GLY A 65 36.38 -0.24 -20.30
C GLY A 65 34.95 -0.07 -19.82
N HIS A 66 34.11 -1.01 -20.17
CA HIS A 66 32.89 -1.36 -19.43
C HIS A 66 32.75 -2.88 -19.49
N THR A 67 32.89 -3.53 -18.35
CA THR A 67 32.63 -4.95 -18.16
C THR A 67 31.11 -5.19 -18.22
N HIS A 68 30.60 -5.77 -19.29
CA HIS A 68 29.24 -6.29 -19.33
C HIS A 68 29.14 -7.54 -18.44
N ALA A 69 28.47 -7.41 -17.32
CA ALA A 69 28.06 -8.52 -16.48
C ALA A 69 27.04 -9.38 -17.23
N CYS A 70 27.32 -10.68 -17.38
CA CYS A 70 26.31 -11.64 -17.84
C CYS A 70 25.17 -11.71 -16.82
N ILE A 71 23.95 -11.42 -17.27
CA ILE A 71 22.73 -11.43 -16.44
C ILE A 71 22.42 -12.88 -16.02
N PRO A 72 22.50 -13.25 -14.72
CA PRO A 72 22.25 -14.62 -14.25
C PRO A 72 20.77 -15.07 -14.33
N GLY A 73 19.84 -14.13 -14.35
CA GLY A 73 18.40 -14.42 -14.17
C GLY A 73 17.74 -15.18 -15.32
N PHE A 74 18.22 -15.01 -16.57
CA PHE A 74 17.57 -15.64 -17.73
C PHE A 74 17.80 -17.15 -17.79
N PHE A 75 18.94 -17.63 -17.31
CA PHE A 75 19.30 -19.04 -17.34
C PHE A 75 18.53 -19.86 -16.29
N GLN A 76 18.35 -19.31 -15.10
CA GLN A 76 17.58 -19.97 -14.03
C GLN A 76 16.09 -20.13 -14.38
N ARG A 77 15.48 -19.13 -14.98
CA ARG A 77 14.05 -19.20 -15.39
C ARG A 77 13.80 -20.28 -16.45
N THR A 78 14.74 -20.48 -17.37
CA THR A 78 14.60 -21.51 -18.43
C THR A 78 14.75 -22.92 -17.86
N VAL A 79 15.66 -23.13 -16.94
CA VAL A 79 15.85 -24.43 -16.27
C VAL A 79 14.67 -24.78 -15.35
N ARG A 80 14.12 -23.83 -14.59
CA ARG A 80 12.92 -24.04 -13.76
C ARG A 80 11.68 -24.37 -14.59
N ARG A 81 11.45 -23.71 -15.72
CA ARG A 81 10.31 -24.03 -16.62
C ARG A 81 10.40 -25.43 -17.22
N CYS A 82 11.57 -25.90 -17.60
CA CYS A 82 11.74 -27.28 -18.07
C CYS A 82 11.49 -28.30 -16.95
N TRP A 83 11.79 -27.98 -15.71
CA TRP A 83 11.59 -28.88 -14.57
C TRP A 83 10.10 -29.00 -14.16
N TYR A 84 9.34 -27.91 -14.25
CA TYR A 84 7.89 -27.90 -13.99
C TYR A 84 7.10 -28.71 -15.00
N VAL A 85 7.46 -28.62 -16.28
CA VAL A 85 6.80 -29.38 -17.37
C VAL A 85 7.07 -30.89 -17.23
N LEU A 86 8.21 -31.29 -16.68
CA LEU A 86 8.55 -32.69 -16.46
C LEU A 86 7.91 -33.31 -15.21
N ARG A 87 7.46 -32.48 -14.26
CA ARG A 87 6.82 -32.95 -13.00
C ARG A 87 5.29 -33.06 -13.12
N ALA A 88 4.67 -32.37 -14.08
CA ALA A 88 3.23 -32.34 -14.27
C ALA A 88 2.68 -33.45 -15.19
N ALA A 89 3.52 -34.34 -15.68
CA ALA A 89 3.07 -35.48 -16.49
C ALA A 89 2.77 -36.70 -15.61
N PRO A 90 1.54 -37.19 -15.58
CA PRO A 90 1.21 -38.45 -14.89
C PRO A 90 2.01 -39.61 -15.49
N ALA A 91 2.43 -40.51 -14.61
CA ALA A 91 3.14 -41.74 -15.00
C ALA A 91 2.19 -42.70 -15.76
N ASP A 92 2.04 -42.52 -17.03
CA ASP A 92 1.27 -43.42 -17.88
C ASP A 92 2.18 -44.53 -18.43
N LYS A 93 1.84 -45.78 -18.15
CA LYS A 93 2.62 -47.00 -18.42
C LYS A 93 2.62 -47.43 -19.89
N ASN A 94 2.12 -46.62 -20.84
CA ASN A 94 1.99 -46.94 -22.26
C ASN A 94 2.69 -45.96 -23.21
N LEU A 95 3.94 -45.60 -22.94
CA LEU A 95 4.78 -44.82 -23.87
C LEU A 95 5.52 -45.67 -24.89
N GLY A 96 4.76 -46.45 -25.62
CA GLY A 96 5.23 -47.11 -26.84
C GLY A 96 4.54 -46.52 -28.06
N ARG A 97 5.27 -45.70 -28.84
CA ARG A 97 4.90 -45.02 -30.08
C ARG A 97 4.36 -43.60 -29.95
N ILE A 98 5.24 -42.65 -29.79
CA ILE A 98 4.98 -41.28 -30.22
C ILE A 98 5.83 -41.02 -31.47
N GLY A 99 5.16 -40.94 -32.63
CA GLY A 99 5.74 -40.56 -33.91
C GLY A 99 6.14 -39.07 -33.95
N PRO A 100 6.88 -38.58 -34.95
CA PRO A 100 7.54 -37.28 -34.97
C PRO A 100 6.62 -36.09 -35.30
N ARG A 101 5.38 -36.05 -34.75
CA ARG A 101 4.42 -34.96 -34.98
C ARG A 101 3.70 -34.52 -33.69
N ALA A 102 4.44 -33.91 -32.77
CA ALA A 102 3.87 -33.06 -31.75
C ALA A 102 4.70 -31.77 -31.71
N ALA A 103 4.40 -30.84 -32.59
CA ALA A 103 4.92 -29.48 -32.54
C ALA A 103 4.15 -28.69 -31.47
N CYS A 104 4.84 -28.18 -30.46
CA CYS A 104 4.32 -27.21 -29.54
C CYS A 104 3.99 -25.91 -30.29
N PRO A 105 2.82 -25.29 -30.11
CA PRO A 105 2.50 -24.02 -30.75
C PRO A 105 3.32 -22.90 -30.14
N LEU A 106 4.09 -22.20 -30.98
CA LEU A 106 4.81 -20.98 -30.65
C LEU A 106 3.89 -19.77 -30.88
N PRO A 107 3.87 -18.76 -30.01
CA PRO A 107 3.23 -17.47 -30.30
C PRO A 107 4.03 -16.71 -31.37
N GLY A 108 3.29 -16.00 -32.22
CA GLY A 108 3.66 -15.40 -33.50
C GLY A 108 4.95 -14.57 -33.51
N ALA A 109 5.61 -14.68 -34.66
CA ALA A 109 6.82 -13.95 -35.02
C ALA A 109 6.50 -12.46 -35.27
N LEU A 110 7.07 -11.55 -34.48
CA LEU A 110 7.14 -10.12 -34.77
C LEU A 110 8.14 -9.89 -35.94
N ARG A 111 7.64 -9.38 -37.05
CA ARG A 111 8.44 -8.88 -38.17
C ARG A 111 9.04 -7.54 -37.85
N LEU A 112 10.35 -7.41 -37.86
CA LEU A 112 11.07 -6.12 -37.82
C LEU A 112 11.15 -5.51 -39.23
N PRO A 113 10.93 -4.19 -39.39
CA PRO A 113 11.12 -3.55 -40.70
C PRO A 113 12.60 -3.27 -40.98
N ARG A 114 12.96 -3.38 -42.27
CA ARG A 114 14.29 -3.12 -42.81
C ARG A 114 14.60 -1.62 -42.80
N SER A 115 15.73 -1.23 -42.23
CA SER A 115 16.27 0.13 -42.29
C SER A 115 16.81 0.47 -43.67
N ARG A 116 16.39 1.62 -44.25
CA ARG A 116 17.05 2.27 -45.39
C ARG A 116 18.10 3.23 -44.86
N ARG A 117 19.32 3.10 -45.37
CA ARG A 117 20.41 4.09 -45.18
C ARG A 117 20.11 5.38 -45.92
N ALA A 118 20.33 6.51 -45.29
CA ALA A 118 20.70 7.75 -45.93
C ALA A 118 21.69 8.50 -45.03
N GLY A 119 22.77 8.99 -45.62
CA GLY A 119 23.88 9.59 -44.92
C GLY A 119 23.77 11.12 -44.82
N ALA A 120 24.69 11.63 -44.07
CA ALA A 120 25.32 12.96 -44.12
C ALA A 120 25.20 13.81 -42.85
N GLY A 121 26.35 14.30 -42.38
CA GLY A 121 26.48 15.61 -41.76
C GLY A 121 26.89 15.68 -40.30
N VAL A 122 28.20 15.54 -40.05
CA VAL A 122 28.84 15.89 -38.76
C VAL A 122 28.80 17.40 -38.52
N ARG A 123 28.26 17.82 -37.35
CA ARG A 123 28.68 19.10 -36.71
C ARG A 123 28.83 18.85 -35.20
N ARG A 124 30.01 19.23 -34.68
CA ARG A 124 30.40 19.24 -33.27
C ARG A 124 29.69 20.40 -32.54
N ALA A 125 29.18 20.10 -31.34
CA ALA A 125 28.95 21.11 -30.30
C ALA A 125 29.28 20.50 -28.93
N GLY A 126 29.81 21.31 -28.03
CA GLY A 126 30.50 20.96 -26.81
C GLY A 126 29.58 20.62 -25.59
N PRO A 127 30.20 20.43 -24.42
CA PRO A 127 29.59 19.78 -23.28
C PRO A 127 28.80 20.78 -22.44
N ASP A 128 27.66 20.31 -21.90
CA ASP A 128 26.97 20.75 -20.67
C ASP A 128 25.44 20.68 -20.86
N ALA A 129 24.83 19.62 -20.37
CA ALA A 129 23.42 19.62 -19.92
C ALA A 129 23.06 18.30 -19.22
N PRO A 130 22.18 18.33 -18.20
CA PRO A 130 21.90 17.21 -17.32
C PRO A 130 20.96 16.17 -17.95
N TYR A 131 21.06 14.93 -17.48
CA TYR A 131 20.27 13.80 -17.93
C TYR A 131 18.80 13.93 -17.50
N THR A 132 17.90 13.95 -18.50
CA THR A 132 16.48 13.65 -18.31
C THR A 132 16.17 12.36 -19.08
N LEU A 133 15.62 11.38 -18.37
CA LEU A 133 15.04 10.17 -18.94
C LEU A 133 13.75 10.55 -19.69
N LEU A 134 13.72 10.31 -20.99
CA LEU A 134 12.54 10.44 -21.84
C LEU A 134 11.93 9.06 -22.07
N GLU A 135 10.77 8.78 -21.48
CA GLU A 135 9.86 7.77 -21.99
C GLU A 135 9.00 8.36 -23.11
N ASP A 136 9.13 7.78 -24.29
CA ASP A 136 8.45 8.18 -25.52
C ASP A 136 7.03 7.58 -25.56
N ARG A 137 6.01 8.36 -25.19
CA ARG A 137 4.60 8.12 -25.53
C ARG A 137 4.07 9.26 -26.38
N THR A 138 4.02 9.04 -27.67
CA THR A 138 3.37 9.90 -28.65
C THR A 138 1.86 10.04 -28.36
N MET A 139 1.48 11.08 -27.63
CA MET A 139 0.09 11.55 -27.60
C MET A 139 -0.15 12.50 -28.78
N LYS A 140 -1.15 12.18 -29.60
CA LYS A 140 -1.64 13.05 -30.67
C LYS A 140 -2.24 14.32 -30.05
N ARG A 141 -1.60 15.45 -30.25
CA ARG A 141 -2.13 16.77 -29.87
C ARG A 141 -3.42 17.04 -30.66
N ILE A 142 -4.53 17.19 -29.94
CA ILE A 142 -5.79 17.70 -30.48
C ILE A 142 -5.63 19.22 -30.64
N SER A 143 -5.80 19.70 -31.88
CA SER A 143 -5.69 21.12 -32.19
C SER A 143 -6.82 21.91 -31.55
N ARG A 144 -6.50 23.09 -30.97
CA ARG A 144 -7.46 24.06 -30.39
C ARG A 144 -8.67 24.39 -31.28
N ARG A 145 -8.57 24.20 -32.59
CA ARG A 145 -9.66 24.41 -33.55
C ARG A 145 -10.77 23.32 -33.49
N ASN A 146 -10.47 22.12 -32.98
CA ASN A 146 -11.47 21.05 -32.86
C ASN A 146 -12.23 21.10 -31.52
N PHE A 147 -11.67 21.70 -30.48
CA PHE A 147 -12.33 21.88 -29.19
C PHE A 147 -13.51 22.87 -29.27
N ILE A 148 -13.38 23.95 -30.07
CA ILE A 148 -14.44 24.94 -30.23
C ILE A 148 -15.64 24.42 -31.02
N LYS A 149 -15.51 23.32 -31.77
CA LYS A 149 -16.62 22.75 -32.53
C LYS A 149 -17.53 21.80 -31.75
N ILE A 150 -17.07 21.32 -30.60
CA ILE A 150 -17.86 20.40 -29.74
C ILE A 150 -18.70 21.18 -28.72
N VAL A 151 -18.26 22.37 -28.29
CA VAL A 151 -19.00 23.22 -27.34
C VAL A 151 -20.05 24.12 -28.02
N GLY A 152 -20.05 24.24 -29.37
CA GLY A 152 -20.93 25.12 -30.14
C GLY A 152 -22.31 24.54 -30.57
N ALA A 153 -22.62 23.30 -30.24
CA ALA A 153 -23.84 22.63 -30.75
C ALA A 153 -25.00 22.50 -29.73
N GLY A 154 -24.84 23.00 -28.49
CA GLY A 154 -25.81 22.85 -27.40
C GLY A 154 -26.61 24.12 -27.02
N ALA A 155 -26.35 25.28 -27.62
CA ALA A 155 -26.92 26.54 -27.18
C ALA A 155 -27.66 27.31 -28.30
N ALA A 156 -28.61 26.65 -28.97
CA ALA A 156 -29.47 27.33 -29.96
C ALA A 156 -30.89 26.77 -29.99
N ALA A 157 -31.60 26.87 -28.88
CA ALA A 157 -33.08 26.77 -28.85
C ALA A 157 -33.59 27.33 -27.53
N MET A 158 -33.62 28.63 -27.37
CA MET A 158 -34.60 29.40 -26.59
C MET A 158 -34.23 30.89 -26.65
N GLY A 159 -34.81 31.56 -27.55
CA GLY A 159 -34.75 33.00 -27.64
C GLY A 159 -35.65 33.52 -28.76
N LEU A 160 -36.90 33.81 -28.42
CA LEU A 160 -37.73 34.82 -29.10
C LEU A 160 -39.10 34.83 -28.48
N ALA A 161 -39.34 35.72 -27.51
CA ALA A 161 -40.58 36.42 -27.31
C ALA A 161 -40.39 37.48 -26.22
N ALA A 162 -39.97 38.65 -26.63
CA ALA A 162 -40.14 39.89 -25.87
C ALA A 162 -40.81 40.86 -26.80
N CYS A 163 -41.98 41.34 -26.43
CA CYS A 163 -42.36 42.75 -26.54
C CYS A 163 -43.88 42.93 -26.35
N GLY A 164 -44.23 43.76 -25.41
CA GLY A 164 -45.33 44.67 -25.58
C GLY A 164 -46.54 44.56 -24.72
N GLY A 165 -46.74 45.52 -23.81
CA GLY A 165 -48.02 46.14 -23.63
C GLY A 165 -48.75 45.92 -22.30
N SER A 166 -48.80 47.03 -21.61
CA SER A 166 -49.53 47.42 -20.42
C SER A 166 -51.04 47.08 -20.37
N SER A 167 -51.52 47.04 -19.17
CA SER A 167 -52.78 47.54 -18.58
C SER A 167 -53.84 46.55 -18.15
N SER A 168 -54.00 46.59 -16.83
CA SER A 168 -55.25 46.71 -16.04
C SER A 168 -56.32 45.64 -16.06
N SER A 169 -56.62 45.25 -14.84
CA SER A 169 -57.90 45.12 -14.14
C SER A 169 -58.67 43.80 -14.19
N THR A 170 -58.90 43.34 -12.98
CA THR A 170 -60.15 42.91 -12.34
C THR A 170 -60.74 41.50 -12.60
N ALA A 171 -60.65 40.76 -11.51
CA ALA A 171 -61.75 40.02 -10.84
C ALA A 171 -62.31 38.69 -11.39
N ALA A 172 -62.35 37.80 -10.40
CA ALA A 172 -63.44 36.84 -10.08
C ALA A 172 -63.36 35.39 -10.59
N SER A 173 -62.98 34.57 -9.61
CA SER A 173 -63.62 33.29 -9.20
C SER A 173 -64.05 32.27 -10.24
N THR A 174 -63.58 31.05 -10.18
CA THR A 174 -64.32 29.90 -9.63
C THR A 174 -63.45 28.61 -9.65
N ALA A 175 -63.79 27.77 -8.70
CA ALA A 175 -63.16 26.52 -8.32
C ALA A 175 -63.05 25.46 -9.42
N GLY A 176 -61.96 24.63 -9.30
CA GLY A 176 -61.86 23.37 -10.01
C GLY A 176 -60.70 22.56 -9.45
N SER A 177 -61.03 21.57 -8.62
CA SER A 177 -60.11 20.61 -7.99
C SER A 177 -59.28 19.82 -9.02
N GLY A 178 -57.98 19.72 -8.79
CA GLY A 178 -57.07 18.85 -9.51
C GLY A 178 -55.70 18.91 -8.86
N ALA A 179 -55.53 18.22 -7.71
CA ALA A 179 -54.22 18.08 -7.09
C ALA A 179 -53.37 17.15 -7.94
N SER A 180 -52.46 17.74 -8.71
CA SER A 180 -51.26 17.08 -9.19
C SER A 180 -50.09 17.76 -8.47
N SER A 181 -49.61 17.11 -7.42
CA SER A 181 -48.37 17.50 -6.74
C SER A 181 -47.21 17.24 -7.69
N ALA A 182 -46.91 18.22 -8.53
CA ALA A 182 -45.57 18.36 -9.06
C ALA A 182 -44.68 18.79 -7.88
N ALA A 183 -43.83 17.87 -7.41
CA ALA A 183 -42.72 18.25 -6.56
C ALA A 183 -41.90 19.26 -7.36
N SER A 184 -42.02 20.53 -7.01
CA SER A 184 -41.12 21.58 -7.42
C SER A 184 -39.82 21.28 -6.73
N SER A 185 -38.83 20.73 -7.44
CA SER A 185 -37.44 20.77 -6.98
C SER A 185 -37.03 22.24 -6.97
N ALA A 186 -37.19 22.89 -5.82
CA ALA A 186 -36.54 24.17 -5.61
C ALA A 186 -35.01 23.95 -5.85
N ALA A 187 -34.39 24.88 -6.58
CA ALA A 187 -32.92 24.87 -6.65
C ALA A 187 -32.36 24.87 -5.24
N PRO A 188 -31.27 24.10 -4.97
CA PRO A 188 -30.66 24.03 -3.65
C PRO A 188 -30.33 25.46 -3.15
N ALA A 189 -30.62 25.72 -1.88
CA ALA A 189 -30.46 27.05 -1.29
C ALA A 189 -29.01 27.46 -1.12
N GLN A 190 -28.08 26.46 -1.12
CA GLN A 190 -26.64 26.65 -0.93
C GLN A 190 -25.88 25.56 -1.70
N THR A 191 -24.68 25.88 -2.17
CA THR A 191 -23.79 24.94 -2.84
C THR A 191 -22.40 25.03 -2.17
N ILE A 192 -21.77 23.89 -1.90
CA ILE A 192 -20.38 23.80 -1.44
C ILE A 192 -19.50 23.14 -2.51
N LYS A 193 -18.25 23.54 -2.57
CA LYS A 193 -17.22 22.95 -3.43
C LYS A 193 -16.44 21.90 -2.62
N VAL A 194 -16.47 20.65 -3.05
CA VAL A 194 -15.73 19.55 -2.41
C VAL A 194 -14.68 19.02 -3.37
N ALA A 195 -13.42 18.96 -2.90
CA ALA A 195 -12.32 18.37 -3.63
C ALA A 195 -11.86 17.08 -2.93
N ALA A 196 -11.92 15.95 -3.62
CA ALA A 196 -11.56 14.65 -3.06
C ALA A 196 -10.59 13.90 -3.97
N ILE A 197 -9.53 13.33 -3.38
CA ILE A 197 -8.58 12.54 -4.16
C ILE A 197 -9.22 11.25 -4.65
N GLU A 198 -8.97 10.89 -5.92
CA GLU A 198 -9.29 9.57 -6.44
C GLU A 198 -8.14 8.60 -6.12
N THR A 199 -8.39 7.62 -5.27
CA THR A 199 -7.44 6.57 -4.90
C THR A 199 -7.83 5.22 -5.53
N ALA A 200 -7.33 4.11 -4.98
CA ALA A 200 -7.71 2.76 -5.40
C ALA A 200 -9.22 2.45 -5.25
N TYR A 201 -9.92 3.21 -4.43
CA TYR A 201 -11.38 3.08 -4.21
C TYR A 201 -12.22 3.68 -5.36
N GLY A 202 -11.59 4.43 -6.27
CA GLY A 202 -12.27 5.15 -7.34
C GLY A 202 -12.92 6.46 -6.89
N SER A 203 -13.71 7.06 -7.78
CA SER A 203 -14.39 8.36 -7.54
C SER A 203 -15.91 8.24 -7.42
N GLU A 204 -16.50 7.11 -7.82
CA GLU A 204 -17.96 6.93 -7.84
C GLU A 204 -18.60 7.05 -6.45
N MET A 205 -17.92 6.58 -5.40
CA MET A 205 -18.38 6.71 -4.02
C MET A 205 -18.62 8.16 -3.61
N TRP A 206 -17.74 9.07 -4.04
CA TRP A 206 -17.84 10.50 -3.70
C TRP A 206 -19.10 11.14 -4.29
N GLN A 207 -19.47 10.78 -5.53
CA GLN A 207 -20.70 11.27 -6.14
C GLN A 207 -21.95 10.77 -5.39
N GLN A 208 -21.94 9.47 -5.01
CA GLN A 208 -23.09 8.90 -4.26
C GLN A 208 -23.24 9.55 -2.88
N VAL A 209 -22.15 9.82 -2.18
CA VAL A 209 -22.18 10.51 -0.89
C VAL A 209 -22.60 11.97 -1.04
N ALA A 210 -22.14 12.67 -2.08
CA ALA A 210 -22.56 14.03 -2.38
C ALA A 210 -24.07 14.13 -2.68
N ASP A 211 -24.59 13.17 -3.43
CA ASP A 211 -26.02 13.07 -3.74
C ASP A 211 -26.85 12.79 -2.47
N ALA A 212 -26.40 11.85 -1.62
CA ALA A 212 -27.05 11.53 -0.34
C ALA A 212 -27.03 12.71 0.64
N PHE A 213 -25.91 13.43 0.73
CA PHE A 213 -25.80 14.65 1.53
C PHE A 213 -26.79 15.73 1.04
N THR A 214 -26.86 15.91 -0.27
CA THR A 214 -27.79 16.88 -0.87
C THR A 214 -29.25 16.50 -0.60
N GLU A 215 -29.61 15.21 -0.70
CA GLU A 215 -30.93 14.71 -0.37
C GLU A 215 -31.30 14.97 1.10
N GLN A 216 -30.33 14.72 2.01
CA GLN A 216 -30.54 14.84 3.46
C GLN A 216 -30.62 16.31 3.93
N THR A 217 -29.82 17.20 3.36
CA THR A 217 -29.61 18.56 3.90
C THR A 217 -30.19 19.67 3.00
N GLY A 218 -30.41 19.40 1.72
CA GLY A 218 -30.76 20.41 0.73
C GLY A 218 -29.57 21.27 0.27
N ILE A 219 -28.33 20.97 0.72
CA ILE A 219 -27.10 21.64 0.30
C ILE A 219 -26.54 20.91 -0.91
N ALA A 220 -26.32 21.59 -2.03
CA ALA A 220 -25.71 20.99 -3.21
C ALA A 220 -24.20 20.86 -3.06
N VAL A 221 -23.62 19.86 -3.74
CA VAL A 221 -22.18 19.63 -3.77
C VAL A 221 -21.67 19.77 -5.20
N GLU A 222 -20.71 20.68 -5.42
CA GLU A 222 -19.89 20.72 -6.61
C GLU A 222 -18.62 19.92 -6.35
N LEU A 223 -18.54 18.71 -6.94
CA LEU A 223 -17.50 17.74 -6.65
C LEU A 223 -16.36 17.82 -7.68
N THR A 224 -15.12 17.89 -7.21
CA THR A 224 -13.91 17.73 -7.99
C THR A 224 -13.15 16.50 -7.51
N THR A 225 -12.90 15.53 -8.40
CA THR A 225 -12.09 14.34 -8.10
C THR A 225 -11.00 14.15 -9.14
N ASP A 226 -9.80 13.85 -8.70
CA ASP A 226 -8.66 13.53 -9.58
C ASP A 226 -7.60 12.72 -8.80
N LYS A 227 -6.82 11.90 -9.52
CA LYS A 227 -5.68 11.14 -8.94
C LYS A 227 -4.51 12.04 -8.55
N ASN A 228 -4.37 13.14 -9.27
CA ASN A 228 -3.37 14.17 -9.01
C ASN A 228 -4.08 15.46 -8.53
N LEU A 229 -4.90 15.30 -7.49
CA LEU A 229 -5.77 16.38 -7.01
C LEU A 229 -5.01 17.66 -6.71
N GLU A 230 -3.80 17.53 -6.17
CA GLU A 230 -2.94 18.67 -5.83
C GLU A 230 -2.60 19.54 -7.06
N ASP A 231 -2.39 18.91 -8.22
CA ASP A 231 -2.13 19.62 -9.47
C ASP A 231 -3.37 20.34 -10.01
N VAL A 232 -4.56 19.83 -9.68
CA VAL A 232 -5.84 20.39 -10.12
C VAL A 232 -6.24 21.58 -9.27
N ILE A 233 -6.22 21.44 -7.93
CA ILE A 233 -6.71 22.49 -7.01
C ILE A 233 -5.62 23.45 -6.53
N GLY A 234 -4.35 23.02 -6.50
CA GLY A 234 -3.25 23.82 -5.95
C GLY A 234 -3.09 25.21 -6.59
N PRO A 235 -3.18 25.38 -7.92
CA PRO A 235 -3.07 26.69 -8.55
C PRO A 235 -4.21 27.67 -8.17
N SER A 236 -5.46 27.20 -8.03
CA SER A 236 -6.59 28.04 -7.61
C SER A 236 -6.47 28.40 -6.13
N MET A 237 -6.08 27.46 -5.29
CA MET A 237 -5.86 27.68 -3.86
C MET A 237 -4.74 28.68 -3.57
N GLN A 238 -3.66 28.67 -4.36
CA GLN A 238 -2.61 29.71 -4.30
C GLN A 238 -3.15 31.09 -4.69
N GLY A 239 -4.18 31.15 -5.52
CA GLY A 239 -4.88 32.38 -5.91
C GLY A 239 -5.92 32.86 -4.89
N GLY A 240 -6.19 32.08 -3.84
CA GLY A 240 -7.21 32.35 -2.82
C GLY A 240 -8.62 31.88 -3.18
N ASP A 241 -8.78 31.08 -4.24
CA ASP A 241 -10.04 30.40 -4.59
C ASP A 241 -9.96 28.97 -4.05
N TYR A 242 -10.63 28.73 -2.92
CA TYR A 242 -10.57 27.49 -2.18
C TYR A 242 -11.81 26.62 -2.42
N PRO A 243 -11.66 25.28 -2.47
CA PRO A 243 -12.75 24.38 -2.14
C PRO A 243 -13.24 24.65 -0.71
N ASP A 244 -14.50 24.35 -0.44
CA ASP A 244 -15.02 24.41 0.94
C ASP A 244 -14.54 23.22 1.77
N VAL A 245 -14.34 22.06 1.14
CA VAL A 245 -13.81 20.85 1.79
C VAL A 245 -12.76 20.21 0.90
N VAL A 246 -11.68 19.73 1.53
CA VAL A 246 -10.61 18.99 0.84
C VAL A 246 -10.41 17.63 1.53
N HIS A 247 -10.53 16.54 0.77
CA HIS A 247 -10.11 15.20 1.21
C HIS A 247 -8.75 14.89 0.59
N LEU A 248 -7.71 15.00 1.41
CA LEU A 248 -6.32 14.81 0.99
C LEU A 248 -5.45 14.51 2.20
N ALA A 249 -4.81 13.33 2.19
CA ALA A 249 -3.96 12.89 3.28
C ALA A 249 -2.68 13.73 3.43
N THR A 250 -2.13 13.75 4.64
CA THR A 250 -0.73 14.16 4.89
C THR A 250 0.25 13.09 4.38
N GLY A 251 1.52 13.46 4.24
CA GLY A 251 2.58 12.55 3.80
C GLY A 251 2.65 12.32 2.29
N ARG A 252 1.89 13.06 1.49
CA ARG A 252 1.92 12.99 0.02
C ARG A 252 3.09 13.79 -0.54
N GLU A 253 3.63 13.35 -1.70
CA GLU A 253 4.83 13.96 -2.31
C GLU A 253 4.67 15.46 -2.59
N ALA A 254 3.49 15.91 -3.06
CA ALA A 254 3.21 17.32 -3.31
C ALA A 254 3.04 18.15 -2.04
N ALA A 255 2.80 17.52 -0.89
CA ALA A 255 2.71 18.13 0.44
C ALA A 255 1.77 19.34 0.51
N LEU A 256 0.64 19.31 -0.20
CA LEU A 256 -0.30 20.44 -0.22
C LEU A 256 -0.94 20.65 1.17
N THR A 257 -1.37 19.57 1.82
CA THR A 257 -1.95 19.63 3.18
C THR A 257 -0.95 20.22 4.16
N GLU A 258 0.32 19.77 4.13
CA GLU A 258 1.39 20.30 5.00
C GLU A 258 1.69 21.77 4.75
N GLN A 259 1.60 22.23 3.49
CA GLN A 259 1.76 23.66 3.18
C GLN A 259 0.65 24.49 3.83
N PHE A 260 -0.59 24.01 3.83
CA PHE A 260 -1.71 24.66 4.49
C PHE A 260 -1.58 24.61 6.03
N ILE A 261 -1.12 23.48 6.60
CA ILE A 261 -0.79 23.37 8.02
C ILE A 261 0.28 24.42 8.39
N LYS A 262 1.40 24.45 7.68
CA LYS A 262 2.51 25.38 7.95
C LYS A 262 2.10 26.85 7.81
N GLY A 263 1.15 27.14 6.93
CA GLY A 263 0.60 28.48 6.74
C GLY A 263 -0.47 28.88 7.77
N ASN A 264 -0.88 28.00 8.67
CA ASN A 264 -2.08 28.16 9.52
C ASN A 264 -3.34 28.49 8.71
N LEU A 265 -3.50 27.79 7.58
CA LEU A 265 -4.58 28.00 6.62
C LEU A 265 -5.65 26.90 6.66
N ILE A 266 -5.67 26.07 7.70
CA ILE A 266 -6.70 25.07 7.97
C ILE A 266 -7.62 25.56 9.07
N ALA A 267 -8.93 25.42 8.88
CA ALA A 267 -9.93 25.83 9.84
C ALA A 267 -9.98 24.90 11.06
N ASP A 268 -10.22 25.47 12.23
CA ASP A 268 -10.58 24.72 13.42
C ASP A 268 -11.97 24.08 13.23
N ILE A 269 -12.02 22.76 13.30
CA ILE A 269 -13.25 21.96 13.14
C ILE A 269 -13.58 21.16 14.42
N THR A 270 -13.04 21.58 15.57
CA THR A 270 -13.28 20.91 16.87
C THR A 270 -14.77 20.82 17.18
N ASP A 271 -15.53 21.82 16.81
CA ASP A 271 -16.98 21.87 17.02
C ASP A 271 -17.75 20.80 16.22
N VAL A 272 -17.19 20.30 15.10
CA VAL A 272 -17.78 19.19 14.33
C VAL A 272 -17.93 17.95 15.21
N LEU A 273 -16.98 17.69 16.11
CA LEU A 273 -17.06 16.54 17.02
C LEU A 273 -18.28 16.59 17.95
N SER A 274 -18.81 17.79 18.20
CA SER A 274 -20.02 18.01 19.03
C SER A 274 -21.30 18.16 18.20
N MET A 275 -21.21 18.12 16.87
CA MET A 275 -22.37 18.20 16.00
C MET A 275 -23.16 16.90 15.99
N THR A 276 -24.46 17.01 15.85
CA THR A 276 -25.30 15.88 15.49
C THR A 276 -25.06 15.51 14.04
N VAL A 277 -24.89 14.22 13.75
CA VAL A 277 -24.73 13.71 12.38
C VAL A 277 -26.00 14.02 11.58
N PRO A 278 -25.91 14.66 10.41
CA PRO A 278 -27.08 14.94 9.59
C PRO A 278 -27.90 13.69 9.27
N GLY A 279 -29.17 13.67 9.69
CA GLY A 279 -30.08 12.54 9.51
C GLY A 279 -30.11 11.51 10.62
N GLU A 280 -29.31 11.69 11.68
CA GLU A 280 -29.22 10.78 12.83
C GLU A 280 -29.37 11.55 14.15
N ASP A 281 -29.60 10.83 15.26
CA ASP A 281 -29.60 11.41 16.61
C ASP A 281 -28.20 11.34 17.28
N ALA A 282 -27.22 10.69 16.60
CA ALA A 282 -25.88 10.47 17.11
C ALA A 282 -25.00 11.73 16.99
N VAL A 283 -24.04 11.88 17.91
CA VAL A 283 -23.02 12.92 17.89
C VAL A 283 -21.76 12.39 17.18
N VAL A 284 -21.16 13.20 16.32
CA VAL A 284 -19.98 12.80 15.52
C VAL A 284 -18.87 12.20 16.38
N GLY A 285 -18.48 12.88 17.47
CA GLY A 285 -17.40 12.42 18.34
C GLY A 285 -17.67 11.09 19.02
N ASP A 286 -18.95 10.78 19.31
CA ASP A 286 -19.34 9.52 19.92
C ASP A 286 -19.29 8.32 18.92
N LYS A 287 -19.27 8.61 17.62
CA LYS A 287 -19.15 7.58 16.57
C LYS A 287 -17.70 7.27 16.22
N ILE A 288 -16.75 8.16 16.44
CA ILE A 288 -15.35 7.96 16.04
C ILE A 288 -14.63 7.03 17.03
N ALA A 289 -13.92 6.05 16.53
CA ALA A 289 -13.14 5.13 17.34
C ALA A 289 -12.02 5.85 18.09
N GLY A 290 -11.68 5.35 19.31
CA GLY A 290 -10.68 5.97 20.18
C GLY A 290 -9.29 6.05 19.55
N GLY A 291 -8.59 7.16 19.78
CA GLY A 291 -7.25 7.43 19.27
C GLY A 291 -7.20 8.17 17.93
N PHE A 292 -8.28 8.17 17.14
CA PHE A 292 -8.26 8.83 15.82
C PHE A 292 -8.33 10.36 15.88
N THR A 293 -8.80 10.94 16.96
CA THR A 293 -8.87 12.40 17.16
C THR A 293 -7.75 12.95 18.06
N GLU A 294 -6.89 12.09 18.60
CA GLU A 294 -5.88 12.43 19.61
C GLU A 294 -4.45 12.39 19.06
N THR A 295 -4.27 12.63 17.76
CA THR A 295 -2.97 12.51 17.10
C THR A 295 -2.49 13.82 16.48
N SER A 296 -1.18 13.94 16.23
CA SER A 296 -0.61 15.05 15.47
C SER A 296 -1.16 15.13 14.02
N LEU A 297 -1.70 14.03 13.49
CA LEU A 297 -2.31 14.01 12.17
C LEU A 297 -3.72 14.63 12.12
N THR A 298 -4.38 14.79 13.25
CA THR A 298 -5.67 15.48 13.37
C THR A 298 -5.54 16.83 14.09
N ASN A 299 -4.53 16.95 14.96
CA ASN A 299 -4.15 18.17 15.66
C ASN A 299 -2.69 18.56 15.34
N PRO A 300 -2.41 19.10 14.15
CA PRO A 300 -1.05 19.39 13.72
C PRO A 300 -0.38 20.56 14.46
N TYR A 301 -1.13 21.33 15.24
CA TYR A 301 -0.60 22.46 16.00
C TYR A 301 -0.36 22.17 17.48
N GLY A 302 -0.74 20.99 17.97
CA GLY A 302 -0.52 20.57 19.34
C GLY A 302 -1.31 21.39 20.39
N ASP A 303 -2.37 22.08 19.98
CA ASP A 303 -3.17 22.99 20.83
C ASP A 303 -4.44 22.35 21.41
N GLY A 304 -4.61 21.03 21.23
CA GLY A 304 -5.75 20.26 21.72
C GLY A 304 -7.02 20.39 20.88
N LYS A 305 -6.92 20.94 19.69
CA LYS A 305 -8.04 21.11 18.76
C LYS A 305 -7.96 20.15 17.60
N THR A 306 -9.07 19.96 16.90
CA THR A 306 -9.15 19.14 15.67
C THR A 306 -9.19 20.05 14.46
N TYR A 307 -8.30 19.81 13.51
CA TYR A 307 -8.19 20.53 12.24
C TYR A 307 -8.40 19.62 11.04
N LEU A 308 -8.01 18.35 11.16
CA LEU A 308 -8.18 17.35 10.13
C LEU A 308 -9.09 16.24 10.65
N ALA A 309 -10.21 16.01 9.98
CA ALA A 309 -11.16 14.94 10.31
C ALA A 309 -10.62 13.60 9.82
N PRO A 310 -10.59 12.54 10.65
CA PRO A 310 -10.16 11.21 10.20
C PRO A 310 -11.16 10.63 9.21
N MET A 311 -10.68 10.11 8.09
CA MET A 311 -11.51 9.53 7.04
C MET A 311 -11.23 8.04 6.88
N PHE A 312 -10.67 7.60 5.75
CA PHE A 312 -10.45 6.17 5.53
C PHE A 312 -9.21 5.69 6.25
N TYR A 313 -9.25 4.46 6.77
CA TYR A 313 -8.12 3.88 7.47
C TYR A 313 -7.89 2.43 7.05
N SER A 314 -6.65 1.97 7.25
CA SER A 314 -6.24 0.58 7.01
C SER A 314 -5.43 0.10 8.20
N PRO A 315 -6.00 -0.75 9.07
CA PRO A 315 -5.28 -1.28 10.22
C PRO A 315 -4.08 -2.12 9.82
N CYS A 316 -2.97 -1.95 10.53
CA CYS A 316 -1.78 -2.76 10.44
C CYS A 316 -1.55 -3.46 11.77
N GLY A 317 -1.28 -4.75 11.74
CA GLY A 317 -1.10 -5.55 12.95
C GLY A 317 -0.19 -6.74 12.73
N LEU A 318 -0.21 -7.64 13.67
CA LEU A 318 0.44 -8.94 13.55
C LEU A 318 -0.53 -9.93 12.94
N PHE A 319 -0.25 -10.35 11.72
CA PHE A 319 -1.04 -11.34 10.98
C PHE A 319 -0.52 -12.75 11.26
N TYR A 320 -1.44 -13.70 11.40
CA TYR A 320 -1.13 -15.08 11.76
C TYR A 320 -2.16 -16.07 11.18
N ASN A 321 -1.90 -17.36 11.32
CA ASN A 321 -2.84 -18.43 10.98
C ASN A 321 -3.60 -18.87 12.24
N THR A 322 -4.87 -18.51 12.35
CA THR A 322 -5.75 -18.86 13.48
C THR A 322 -5.85 -20.38 13.63
N GLY A 323 -6.10 -21.12 12.55
CA GLY A 323 -6.22 -22.58 12.59
C GLY A 323 -4.95 -23.28 13.10
N PHE A 324 -3.77 -22.72 12.81
CA PHE A 324 -2.50 -23.29 13.30
C PHE A 324 -2.30 -23.04 14.81
N LEU A 325 -2.68 -21.87 15.32
CA LEU A 325 -2.66 -21.62 16.76
C LEU A 325 -3.62 -22.56 17.49
N GLU A 326 -4.84 -22.70 16.98
CA GLU A 326 -5.87 -23.58 17.56
C GLU A 326 -5.43 -25.06 17.56
N GLU A 327 -4.84 -25.56 16.45
CA GLU A 327 -4.34 -26.93 16.35
C GLU A 327 -3.29 -27.25 17.42
N ASN A 328 -2.47 -26.25 17.80
CA ASN A 328 -1.43 -26.41 18.81
C ASN A 328 -1.89 -26.04 20.23
N GLY A 329 -3.11 -25.54 20.41
CA GLY A 329 -3.63 -25.06 21.69
C GLY A 329 -2.93 -23.81 22.19
N TRP A 330 -2.48 -22.97 21.26
CA TRP A 330 -1.81 -21.70 21.55
C TRP A 330 -2.81 -20.54 21.51
N GLU A 331 -2.64 -19.62 22.43
CA GLU A 331 -3.44 -18.38 22.50
C GLU A 331 -2.69 -17.21 21.88
N VAL A 332 -3.45 -16.21 21.40
CA VAL A 332 -2.89 -14.97 20.89
C VAL A 332 -2.34 -14.14 22.05
N PRO A 333 -1.03 -13.82 22.07
CA PRO A 333 -0.40 -13.14 23.20
C PRO A 333 -0.92 -11.72 23.39
N GLN A 334 -1.23 -11.35 24.62
CA GLN A 334 -1.67 -10.02 25.02
C GLN A 334 -0.52 -9.18 25.56
N THR A 335 0.55 -9.82 26.03
CA THR A 335 1.76 -9.21 26.56
C THR A 335 3.01 -9.73 25.86
N TRP A 336 4.09 -8.96 25.92
CA TRP A 336 5.38 -9.41 25.38
C TRP A 336 5.94 -10.62 26.12
N ASP A 337 5.63 -10.82 27.41
CA ASP A 337 6.04 -12.01 28.14
C ASP A 337 5.34 -13.27 27.61
N GLU A 338 4.04 -13.18 27.30
CA GLU A 338 3.30 -14.25 26.62
C GLU A 338 3.83 -14.50 25.21
N MET A 339 4.18 -13.44 24.47
CA MET A 339 4.80 -13.54 23.14
C MET A 339 6.11 -14.35 23.21
N TRP A 340 6.94 -14.12 24.23
CA TRP A 340 8.18 -14.88 24.39
C TRP A 340 7.93 -16.35 24.75
N ALA A 341 6.97 -16.61 25.62
CA ALA A 341 6.58 -17.98 25.98
C ALA A 341 6.05 -18.75 24.75
N LEU A 342 5.25 -18.08 23.93
CA LEU A 342 4.79 -18.63 22.65
C LEU A 342 5.95 -18.86 21.67
N GLY A 343 6.94 -17.98 21.65
CA GLY A 343 8.15 -18.13 20.83
C GLY A 343 8.95 -19.39 21.19
N ASP A 344 9.07 -19.68 22.49
CA ASP A 344 9.72 -20.90 22.97
C ASP A 344 8.91 -22.16 22.59
N ALA A 345 7.60 -22.10 22.69
CA ALA A 345 6.69 -23.19 22.28
C ALA A 345 6.76 -23.43 20.76
N ALA A 346 6.77 -22.36 19.96
CA ALA A 346 6.93 -22.44 18.51
C ALA A 346 8.26 -23.10 18.12
N ALA A 347 9.35 -22.70 18.75
CA ALA A 347 10.68 -23.28 18.54
C ALA A 347 10.71 -24.78 18.89
N ALA A 348 10.05 -25.19 19.99
CA ALA A 348 9.91 -26.59 20.38
C ALA A 348 9.08 -27.39 19.37
N ALA A 349 8.11 -26.77 18.71
CA ALA A 349 7.30 -27.36 17.65
C ALA A 349 7.99 -27.36 16.27
N GLY A 350 9.15 -26.70 16.13
CA GLY A 350 9.94 -26.66 14.90
C GLY A 350 9.53 -25.57 13.91
N THR A 351 8.87 -24.53 14.39
CA THR A 351 8.54 -23.32 13.65
C THR A 351 9.20 -22.10 14.29
N TYR A 352 9.01 -20.91 13.72
CA TYR A 352 9.54 -19.65 14.23
C TYR A 352 8.40 -18.74 14.68
N LEU A 353 8.67 -17.87 15.65
CA LEU A 353 7.68 -16.92 16.13
C LEU A 353 7.37 -15.83 15.10
N PHE A 354 8.36 -15.37 14.37
CA PHE A 354 8.25 -14.12 13.63
C PHE A 354 8.91 -14.16 12.24
N THR A 355 8.35 -13.38 11.35
CA THR A 355 8.94 -12.96 10.07
C THR A 355 8.43 -11.55 9.74
N TYR A 356 9.01 -10.88 8.74
CA TYR A 356 8.48 -9.64 8.19
C TYR A 356 8.66 -9.62 6.68
N PRO A 357 7.72 -9.03 5.91
CA PRO A 357 7.79 -9.04 4.44
C PRO A 357 9.02 -8.31 3.92
N THR A 358 9.14 -7.04 4.26
CA THR A 358 10.30 -6.18 3.99
C THR A 358 10.51 -5.25 5.17
N THR A 359 11.67 -4.59 5.22
CA THR A 359 11.95 -3.54 6.20
C THR A 359 11.02 -2.32 6.02
N GLY A 360 10.41 -2.15 4.83
CA GLY A 360 9.38 -1.15 4.60
C GLY A 360 8.10 -1.41 5.38
N TYR A 361 7.69 -2.69 5.55
CA TYR A 361 6.50 -3.03 6.35
C TYR A 361 6.82 -3.15 7.85
N PHE A 362 8.09 -3.11 8.21
CA PHE A 362 8.52 -3.07 9.61
C PHE A 362 8.28 -1.70 10.26
N ASP A 363 8.07 -0.66 9.46
CA ASP A 363 7.77 0.69 9.93
C ASP A 363 6.48 0.72 10.75
N ALA A 364 5.38 0.18 10.22
CA ALA A 364 4.09 0.10 10.91
C ALA A 364 4.19 -0.65 12.26
N PHE A 365 5.00 -1.73 12.29
CA PHE A 365 5.29 -2.45 13.53
C PHE A 365 6.03 -1.56 14.53
N PHE A 366 7.08 -0.86 14.10
CA PHE A 366 7.91 -0.05 15.00
C PHE A 366 7.16 1.18 15.50
N TYR A 367 6.32 1.79 14.67
CA TYR A 367 5.46 2.89 15.08
C TYR A 367 4.46 2.45 16.17
N ALA A 368 3.76 1.34 15.97
CA ALA A 368 2.88 0.79 17.00
C ALA A 368 3.66 0.42 18.29
N LEU A 369 4.87 -0.11 18.15
CA LEU A 369 5.72 -0.47 19.29
C LEU A 369 6.13 0.75 20.11
N MET A 370 6.42 1.88 19.47
CA MET A 370 6.69 3.13 20.19
C MET A 370 5.48 3.58 21.02
N TYR A 371 4.27 3.46 20.48
CA TYR A 371 3.05 3.73 21.25
C TYR A 371 2.87 2.75 22.42
N VAL A 372 3.11 1.47 22.22
CA VAL A 372 3.04 0.44 23.28
C VAL A 372 4.05 0.73 24.39
N CYS A 373 5.26 1.17 24.05
CA CYS A 373 6.33 1.41 25.02
C CYS A 373 6.21 2.74 25.78
N GLY A 374 5.66 3.80 25.16
CA GLY A 374 5.71 5.13 25.74
C GLY A 374 4.50 6.02 25.44
N GLY A 375 3.52 5.51 24.71
CA GLY A 375 2.30 6.26 24.38
C GLY A 375 2.53 7.37 23.33
N PRO A 376 1.48 8.17 23.07
CA PRO A 376 1.50 9.18 22.02
C PRO A 376 2.54 10.30 22.26
N GLU A 377 2.78 10.72 23.50
CA GLU A 377 3.76 11.77 23.81
C GLU A 377 5.21 11.32 23.50
N PHE A 378 5.55 10.08 23.86
CA PHE A 378 6.86 9.52 23.51
C PHE A 378 7.01 9.39 21.99
N PHE A 379 5.98 8.89 21.30
CA PHE A 379 5.95 8.76 19.86
C PHE A 379 6.22 10.10 19.16
N ASP A 380 5.52 11.15 19.57
CA ASP A 380 5.67 12.49 19.01
C ASP A 380 7.11 13.01 19.17
N LYS A 381 7.67 12.93 20.37
CA LYS A 381 9.06 13.32 20.64
C LYS A 381 10.08 12.50 19.83
N ALA A 382 9.87 11.19 19.74
CA ALA A 382 10.76 10.29 19.03
C ALA A 382 10.73 10.54 17.51
N THR A 383 9.55 10.75 16.95
CA THR A 383 9.39 11.03 15.52
C THR A 383 9.88 12.42 15.12
N HIS A 384 9.98 13.36 16.06
CA HIS A 384 10.62 14.67 15.89
C HIS A 384 12.11 14.68 16.28
N TYR A 385 12.68 13.50 16.54
CA TYR A 385 14.11 13.33 16.86
C TYR A 385 14.58 14.14 18.07
N GLU A 386 13.76 14.28 19.12
CA GLU A 386 14.09 15.07 20.32
C GLU A 386 15.43 14.62 20.90
N GLU A 387 16.20 15.58 21.42
CA GLU A 387 17.55 15.29 21.97
C GLU A 387 17.46 14.34 23.16
N GLY A 388 18.24 13.26 23.12
CA GLY A 388 18.26 12.25 24.18
C GLY A 388 17.06 11.29 24.19
N ILE A 389 16.11 11.42 23.29
CA ILE A 389 14.89 10.58 23.24
C ILE A 389 15.22 9.09 23.17
N TRP A 390 16.28 8.73 22.44
CA TRP A 390 16.71 7.33 22.27
C TRP A 390 17.44 6.75 23.49
N ASP A 391 17.69 7.57 24.54
CA ASP A 391 18.26 7.13 25.82
C ASP A 391 17.18 6.90 26.90
N THR A 392 15.94 7.21 26.61
CA THR A 392 14.82 7.04 27.55
C THR A 392 14.47 5.58 27.77
N PRO A 393 13.88 5.21 28.92
CA PRO A 393 13.45 3.84 29.20
C PRO A 393 12.47 3.31 28.14
N GLU A 394 11.58 4.14 27.61
CA GLU A 394 10.59 3.83 26.58
C GLU A 394 11.29 3.40 25.28
N ALA A 395 12.25 4.18 24.83
CA ALA A 395 13.05 3.85 23.65
C ALA A 395 13.87 2.57 23.85
N GLN A 396 14.50 2.41 25.03
CA GLN A 396 15.27 1.20 25.33
C GLN A 396 14.38 -0.06 25.33
N ASN A 397 13.13 0.03 25.83
CA ASN A 397 12.16 -1.05 25.74
C ASN A 397 11.86 -1.43 24.28
N CYS A 398 11.65 -0.45 23.40
CA CYS A 398 11.46 -0.72 21.96
C CYS A 398 12.64 -1.50 21.38
N PHE A 399 13.86 -1.05 21.63
CA PHE A 399 15.08 -1.70 21.13
C PHE A 399 15.29 -3.09 21.71
N ASP A 400 15.00 -3.29 23.00
CA ASP A 400 15.11 -4.59 23.65
C ASP A 400 14.10 -5.59 23.09
N ILE A 401 12.87 -5.16 22.83
CA ILE A 401 11.83 -5.98 22.21
C ILE A 401 12.27 -6.38 20.80
N VAL A 402 12.71 -5.44 19.96
CA VAL A 402 13.15 -5.74 18.59
C VAL A 402 14.37 -6.65 18.58
N ALA A 403 15.36 -6.40 19.43
CA ALA A 403 16.57 -7.23 19.52
C ALA A 403 16.24 -8.67 19.99
N LYS A 404 15.31 -8.81 20.93
CA LYS A 404 14.84 -10.13 21.37
C LYS A 404 14.02 -10.81 20.27
N LEU A 405 13.12 -10.09 19.60
CA LEU A 405 12.32 -10.61 18.49
C LEU A 405 13.20 -11.10 17.33
N ALA A 406 14.31 -10.41 17.07
CA ALA A 406 15.29 -10.83 16.05
C ALA A 406 15.80 -12.26 16.30
N THR A 407 15.92 -12.69 17.57
CA THR A 407 16.36 -14.06 17.92
C THR A 407 15.27 -15.13 17.66
N TYR A 408 14.01 -14.73 17.57
CA TYR A 408 12.86 -15.59 17.28
C TYR A 408 12.42 -15.51 15.82
N THR A 409 13.04 -14.65 15.02
CA THR A 409 12.72 -14.45 13.62
C THR A 409 13.26 -15.59 12.76
N ASN A 410 12.47 -16.03 11.77
CA ASN A 410 12.93 -17.04 10.83
C ASN A 410 14.19 -16.56 10.09
N PRO A 411 15.33 -17.27 10.18
CA PRO A 411 16.63 -16.79 9.71
C PRO A 411 16.72 -16.61 8.18
N ILE A 412 15.74 -17.08 7.41
CA ILE A 412 15.66 -16.83 5.96
C ILE A 412 15.14 -15.42 5.66
N THR A 413 14.43 -14.80 6.62
CA THR A 413 13.73 -13.52 6.42
C THR A 413 14.61 -12.42 5.85
N PRO A 414 15.81 -12.11 6.39
CA PRO A 414 16.65 -11.03 5.85
C PRO A 414 17.04 -11.20 4.37
N ALA A 415 17.19 -12.45 3.91
CA ALA A 415 17.56 -12.73 2.53
C ALA A 415 16.42 -12.52 1.53
N GLN A 416 15.20 -12.45 2.01
CA GLN A 416 13.97 -12.30 1.23
C GLN A 416 13.27 -10.96 1.48
N ALA A 417 13.71 -10.18 2.47
CA ALA A 417 13.12 -8.90 2.86
C ALA A 417 13.53 -7.78 1.90
N ASN A 418 13.07 -7.87 0.66
CA ASN A 418 13.30 -6.91 -0.42
C ASN A 418 12.08 -6.83 -1.35
N ASP A 419 11.96 -5.76 -2.11
CA ASP A 419 10.80 -5.44 -2.96
C ASP A 419 10.49 -6.48 -4.07
N GLN A 420 11.40 -7.44 -4.31
CA GLN A 420 11.18 -8.49 -5.32
C GLN A 420 10.73 -9.82 -4.71
N ASP A 421 11.14 -10.10 -3.48
CA ASP A 421 10.99 -11.42 -2.86
C ASP A 421 10.13 -11.36 -1.56
N PHE A 422 9.59 -10.21 -1.18
CA PHE A 422 8.87 -9.98 0.09
C PHE A 422 7.69 -10.94 0.31
N THR A 423 6.99 -11.32 -0.75
CA THR A 423 5.91 -12.31 -0.69
C THR A 423 6.39 -13.71 -0.29
N MET A 424 7.71 -13.99 -0.41
CA MET A 424 8.28 -15.24 0.10
C MET A 424 8.34 -15.27 1.63
N ASN A 425 8.49 -14.11 2.27
CA ASN A 425 8.41 -14.00 3.72
C ASN A 425 6.95 -14.09 4.19
N GLN A 426 6.01 -13.49 3.47
CA GLN A 426 4.57 -13.67 3.74
C GLN A 426 4.17 -15.15 3.64
N GLN A 427 4.71 -15.87 2.64
CA GLN A 427 4.49 -17.31 2.47
C GLN A 427 4.95 -18.15 3.69
N LEU A 428 5.87 -17.65 4.52
CA LEU A 428 6.28 -18.37 5.73
C LEU A 428 5.13 -18.51 6.73
N VAL A 429 4.26 -17.52 6.84
CA VAL A 429 3.08 -17.59 7.69
C VAL A 429 2.04 -18.52 7.07
N LEU A 430 1.77 -18.42 5.77
CA LEU A 430 0.85 -19.29 5.07
C LEU A 430 1.27 -20.78 5.11
N ASP A 431 2.56 -21.05 5.24
CA ASP A 431 3.16 -22.39 5.35
C ASP A 431 3.34 -22.85 6.82
N ASN A 432 2.92 -22.11 7.82
CA ASN A 432 3.16 -22.35 9.25
C ASN A 432 4.65 -22.44 9.63
N LYS A 433 5.51 -21.72 8.93
CA LYS A 433 6.96 -21.62 9.18
C LYS A 433 7.36 -20.41 10.00
N ALA A 434 6.43 -19.49 10.20
CA ALA A 434 6.46 -18.40 11.16
C ALA A 434 5.03 -18.21 11.68
N LEU A 435 4.88 -17.79 12.94
CA LEU A 435 3.55 -17.55 13.52
C LEU A 435 3.03 -16.17 13.12
N PHE A 436 3.81 -15.13 13.32
CA PHE A 436 3.39 -13.75 13.13
C PHE A 436 4.23 -13.02 12.08
N MET A 437 3.58 -12.08 11.39
CA MET A 437 4.25 -11.05 10.58
C MET A 437 3.52 -9.72 10.70
N PRO A 438 4.23 -8.58 10.73
CA PRO A 438 3.63 -7.26 10.60
C PRO A 438 3.14 -7.08 9.16
N ASN A 439 1.90 -6.62 9.00
CA ASN A 439 1.32 -6.32 7.70
C ASN A 439 0.10 -5.40 7.87
N GLY A 440 -0.55 -5.04 6.78
CA GLY A 440 -1.83 -4.36 6.75
C GLY A 440 -2.91 -5.20 6.06
N THR A 441 -4.13 -4.70 6.02
CA THR A 441 -5.31 -5.40 5.46
C THR A 441 -5.14 -5.80 3.99
N TRP A 442 -4.23 -5.19 3.26
CA TRP A 442 -3.89 -5.52 1.86
C TRP A 442 -3.26 -6.91 1.66
N ILE A 443 -2.77 -7.57 2.75
CA ILE A 443 -2.15 -8.90 2.68
C ILE A 443 -3.04 -9.95 2.02
N VAL A 444 -4.36 -9.86 2.23
CA VAL A 444 -5.33 -10.80 1.65
C VAL A 444 -5.27 -10.75 0.12
N GLY A 445 -5.21 -9.55 -0.44
CA GLY A 445 -5.08 -9.34 -1.88
C GLY A 445 -3.71 -9.75 -2.42
N GLU A 446 -2.62 -9.41 -1.73
CA GLU A 446 -1.25 -9.78 -2.13
C GLU A 446 -1.05 -11.30 -2.18
N MET A 447 -1.69 -12.04 -1.28
CA MET A 447 -1.54 -13.49 -1.12
C MET A 447 -2.78 -14.28 -1.56
N ALA A 448 -3.71 -13.69 -2.29
CA ALA A 448 -4.98 -14.32 -2.68
C ALA A 448 -4.77 -15.67 -3.41
N GLU A 449 -3.84 -15.71 -4.36
CA GLU A 449 -3.52 -16.90 -5.17
C GLU A 449 -2.40 -17.77 -4.57
N ALA A 450 -1.90 -17.44 -3.36
CA ALA A 450 -0.80 -18.17 -2.74
C ALA A 450 -1.30 -19.48 -2.11
N PRO A 451 -0.53 -20.58 -2.25
CA PRO A 451 -0.86 -21.83 -1.56
C PRO A 451 -0.79 -21.64 -0.04
N ARG A 452 -1.68 -22.29 0.68
CA ARG A 452 -1.80 -22.20 2.14
C ARG A 452 -1.72 -23.58 2.77
N ALA A 453 -1.31 -23.63 4.04
CA ALA A 453 -1.41 -24.84 4.84
C ALA A 453 -2.88 -25.28 4.98
N ASP A 454 -3.11 -26.56 5.20
CA ASP A 454 -4.45 -27.08 5.46
C ASP A 454 -5.02 -26.42 6.72
N GLY A 455 -6.28 -25.98 6.68
CA GLY A 455 -6.93 -25.28 7.80
C GLY A 455 -6.42 -23.85 8.04
N PHE A 456 -5.77 -23.23 7.07
CA PHE A 456 -5.33 -21.83 7.19
C PHE A 456 -6.53 -20.88 7.21
N GLU A 457 -6.59 -20.08 8.25
CA GLU A 457 -7.53 -18.96 8.39
C GLU A 457 -6.74 -17.71 8.85
N TRP A 458 -7.07 -16.56 8.28
CA TRP A 458 -6.43 -15.31 8.70
C TRP A 458 -6.85 -14.91 10.12
N GLY A 459 -5.86 -14.50 10.90
CA GLY A 459 -6.02 -13.76 12.13
C GLY A 459 -5.18 -12.48 12.09
N MET A 460 -5.61 -11.46 12.81
CA MET A 460 -4.85 -10.23 13.03
C MET A 460 -5.00 -9.79 14.49
N THR A 461 -3.93 -9.32 15.09
CA THR A 461 -3.93 -8.78 16.45
C THR A 461 -3.09 -7.53 16.56
N ALA A 462 -3.45 -6.65 17.50
CA ALA A 462 -2.61 -5.52 17.90
C ALA A 462 -1.30 -5.99 18.55
N LEU A 463 -0.29 -5.13 18.62
CA LEU A 463 0.93 -5.45 19.33
C LEU A 463 0.63 -5.73 20.81
N PRO A 464 1.30 -6.71 21.41
CA PRO A 464 1.18 -7.00 22.83
C PRO A 464 1.59 -5.83 23.70
N ALA A 465 0.93 -5.64 24.84
CA ALA A 465 1.32 -4.65 25.84
C ALA A 465 2.66 -5.00 26.49
N VAL A 466 3.38 -3.99 27.00
CA VAL A 466 4.64 -4.21 27.76
C VAL A 466 4.36 -4.94 29.07
N THR A 467 3.23 -4.63 29.72
CA THR A 467 2.82 -5.22 30.99
C THR A 467 1.35 -5.61 30.96
N GLU A 468 0.95 -6.55 31.81
CA GLU A 468 -0.46 -6.94 31.96
C GLU A 468 -1.35 -5.72 32.26
N GLY A 469 -2.46 -5.62 31.51
CA GLY A 469 -3.40 -4.49 31.60
C GLY A 469 -2.90 -3.19 30.99
N GLY A 470 -1.74 -3.18 30.35
CA GLY A 470 -1.24 -2.05 29.58
C GLY A 470 -1.97 -1.87 28.24
N ASP A 471 -1.82 -0.71 27.64
CA ASP A 471 -2.41 -0.41 26.35
C ASP A 471 -1.77 -1.23 25.23
N ARG A 472 -2.61 -1.71 24.32
CA ARG A 472 -2.23 -2.38 23.09
C ARG A 472 -2.51 -1.45 21.93
N TYR A 473 -1.61 -1.43 20.95
CA TYR A 473 -1.73 -0.55 19.80
C TYR A 473 -1.63 -1.31 18.49
N SER A 474 -2.40 -0.83 17.51
CA SER A 474 -2.32 -1.21 16.11
C SER A 474 -2.03 0.05 15.29
N TYR A 475 -0.97 0.05 14.50
CA TYR A 475 -0.71 1.16 13.60
C TYR A 475 -1.78 1.18 12.50
N THR A 476 -2.17 2.36 12.07
CA THR A 476 -3.09 2.50 10.96
C THR A 476 -2.64 3.60 10.02
N TRP A 477 -2.70 3.30 8.74
CA TRP A 477 -2.68 4.31 7.70
C TRP A 477 -4.05 4.93 7.64
N PHE A 478 -4.13 6.28 7.56
CA PHE A 478 -5.42 6.91 7.39
C PHE A 478 -5.35 8.18 6.56
N GLU A 479 -6.45 8.50 5.94
CA GLU A 479 -6.66 9.68 5.12
C GLU A 479 -7.45 10.71 5.92
N GLN A 480 -7.28 11.98 5.60
CA GLN A 480 -7.92 13.07 6.33
C GLN A 480 -8.75 13.94 5.39
N MET A 481 -9.74 14.59 6.01
CA MET A 481 -10.54 15.64 5.38
C MET A 481 -10.39 16.94 6.18
N TRP A 482 -10.30 18.06 5.50
CA TRP A 482 -10.10 19.34 6.15
C TRP A 482 -10.79 20.48 5.40
N ILE A 483 -10.99 21.60 6.09
CA ILE A 483 -11.62 22.81 5.60
C ILE A 483 -10.55 23.90 5.52
N PRO A 484 -10.30 24.52 4.34
CA PRO A 484 -9.45 25.70 4.26
C PRO A 484 -9.99 26.85 5.14
N ALA A 485 -9.12 27.56 5.85
CA ALA A 485 -9.53 28.71 6.68
C ALA A 485 -10.21 29.83 5.87
N GLY A 486 -9.97 29.87 4.55
CA GLY A 486 -10.60 30.82 3.64
C GLY A 486 -11.80 30.27 2.86
N ALA A 487 -12.38 29.12 3.28
CA ALA A 487 -13.57 28.55 2.65
C ALA A 487 -14.76 29.53 2.65
N GLU A 488 -15.51 29.57 1.57
CA GLU A 488 -16.64 30.53 1.42
C GLU A 488 -17.87 30.08 2.25
N ASN A 489 -18.02 28.77 2.49
CA ASN A 489 -19.20 28.18 3.12
C ASN A 489 -18.80 27.29 4.34
N PRO A 490 -18.12 27.81 5.36
CA PRO A 490 -17.54 26.98 6.43
C PRO A 490 -18.57 26.19 7.24
N ASP A 491 -19.75 26.74 7.51
CA ASP A 491 -20.80 26.04 8.27
C ASP A 491 -21.41 24.88 7.48
N ALA A 492 -21.60 25.04 6.19
CA ALA A 492 -22.07 23.97 5.31
C ALA A 492 -20.98 22.92 5.07
N ALA A 493 -19.72 23.33 4.99
CA ALA A 493 -18.55 22.45 4.95
C ALA A 493 -18.47 21.57 6.20
N LYS A 494 -18.66 22.13 7.39
CA LYS A 494 -18.71 21.37 8.66
C LYS A 494 -19.86 20.36 8.70
N GLN A 495 -21.03 20.72 8.15
CA GLN A 495 -22.14 19.77 8.00
C GLN A 495 -21.78 18.60 7.05
N PHE A 496 -21.04 18.89 5.96
CA PHE A 496 -20.57 17.85 5.07
C PHE A 496 -19.56 16.93 5.77
N VAL A 497 -18.60 17.48 6.51
CA VAL A 497 -17.66 16.68 7.30
C VAL A 497 -18.39 15.83 8.34
N ALA A 498 -19.39 16.39 9.05
CA ALA A 498 -20.21 15.63 10.00
C ALA A 498 -20.99 14.49 9.31
N PHE A 499 -21.50 14.71 8.09
CA PHE A 499 -22.24 13.71 7.33
C PHE A 499 -21.37 12.54 6.91
N MET A 500 -20.06 12.72 6.75
CA MET A 500 -19.14 11.61 6.44
C MET A 500 -19.20 10.49 7.47
N TYR A 501 -19.62 10.76 8.70
CA TYR A 501 -19.77 9.77 9.78
C TYR A 501 -21.19 9.23 9.90
N SER A 502 -22.10 9.54 8.95
CA SER A 502 -23.42 8.93 8.92
C SER A 502 -23.37 7.47 8.48
N ASP A 503 -24.34 6.68 8.94
CA ASP A 503 -24.47 5.28 8.53
C ASP A 503 -24.59 5.17 7.01
N VAL A 504 -25.31 6.09 6.38
CA VAL A 504 -25.47 6.17 4.92
C VAL A 504 -24.12 6.37 4.21
N ALA A 505 -23.31 7.33 4.68
CA ALA A 505 -22.00 7.58 4.08
C ALA A 505 -21.07 6.39 4.31
N CYS A 506 -21.05 5.82 5.51
CA CYS A 506 -20.25 4.63 5.85
C CYS A 506 -20.61 3.43 4.98
N GLU A 507 -21.92 3.16 4.76
CA GLU A 507 -22.36 2.09 3.86
C GLU A 507 -21.94 2.31 2.40
N ILE A 508 -22.04 3.55 1.91
CA ILE A 508 -21.61 3.87 0.55
C ILE A 508 -20.12 3.62 0.41
N PHE A 509 -19.30 4.18 1.28
CA PHE A 509 -17.85 4.04 1.22
C PHE A 509 -17.40 2.58 1.37
N ALA A 510 -18.00 1.83 2.31
CA ALA A 510 -17.68 0.43 2.55
C ALA A 510 -17.88 -0.47 1.32
N LYS A 511 -18.88 -0.18 0.47
CA LYS A 511 -19.11 -0.89 -0.81
C LYS A 511 -17.93 -0.78 -1.78
N TYR A 512 -17.12 0.25 -1.64
CA TYR A 512 -15.91 0.49 -2.44
C TYR A 512 -14.62 0.11 -1.71
N GLY A 513 -14.73 -0.43 -0.49
CA GLY A 513 -13.60 -0.82 0.34
C GLY A 513 -12.93 0.33 1.10
N ALA A 514 -13.52 1.52 1.06
CA ALA A 514 -13.07 2.69 1.83
C ALA A 514 -13.75 2.68 3.21
N ILE A 515 -13.02 2.32 4.24
CA ILE A 515 -13.56 2.09 5.58
C ILE A 515 -13.22 3.27 6.48
N GLN A 516 -14.23 3.79 7.20
CA GLN A 516 -14.08 4.92 8.11
C GLN A 516 -13.89 4.44 9.56
N PRO A 517 -13.18 5.22 10.41
CA PRO A 517 -12.90 4.86 11.80
C PRO A 517 -14.13 5.11 12.70
N VAL A 518 -15.25 4.48 12.38
CA VAL A 518 -16.51 4.56 13.11
C VAL A 518 -16.69 3.31 13.95
N LEU A 519 -17.05 3.49 15.23
CA LEU A 519 -17.33 2.37 16.14
C LEU A 519 -18.41 1.45 15.56
N GLY A 520 -18.16 0.15 15.61
CA GLY A 520 -19.07 -0.85 15.09
C GLY A 520 -19.05 -0.99 13.56
N ILE A 521 -18.17 -0.30 12.84
CA ILE A 521 -18.06 -0.39 11.37
C ILE A 521 -17.81 -1.84 10.93
N ALA A 522 -17.06 -2.60 11.71
CA ALA A 522 -16.76 -4.01 11.43
C ALA A 522 -18.03 -4.87 11.30
N ASP A 523 -19.12 -4.53 11.98
CA ASP A 523 -20.39 -5.24 11.89
C ASP A 523 -21.06 -5.14 10.51
N THR A 524 -20.73 -4.10 9.75
CA THR A 524 -21.20 -3.89 8.38
C THR A 524 -20.34 -4.61 7.34
N LEU A 525 -19.19 -5.15 7.74
CA LEU A 525 -18.23 -5.81 6.86
C LEU A 525 -18.39 -7.33 6.90
N GLU A 526 -17.87 -8.00 5.88
CA GLU A 526 -17.90 -9.46 5.77
C GLU A 526 -16.47 -10.04 5.64
N GLY A 527 -16.33 -11.33 5.97
CA GLY A 527 -15.08 -12.08 5.81
C GLY A 527 -13.90 -11.50 6.60
N ASP A 528 -12.71 -11.56 6.00
CA ASP A 528 -11.46 -11.13 6.64
C ASP A 528 -11.47 -9.64 7.01
N ASN A 529 -12.15 -8.79 6.23
CA ASN A 529 -12.29 -7.39 6.57
C ASN A 529 -13.03 -7.16 7.88
N LYS A 530 -14.11 -7.92 8.15
CA LYS A 530 -14.80 -7.82 9.45
C LYS A 530 -13.83 -8.08 10.60
N LEU A 531 -13.04 -9.14 10.50
CA LEU A 531 -12.04 -9.49 11.52
C LEU A 531 -11.02 -8.36 11.72
N PHE A 532 -10.46 -7.84 10.64
CA PHE A 532 -9.35 -6.88 10.73
C PHE A 532 -9.81 -5.51 11.26
N TYR A 533 -10.96 -5.06 10.82
CA TYR A 533 -11.48 -3.76 11.25
C TYR A 533 -12.12 -3.79 12.64
N SER A 534 -12.42 -4.96 13.22
CA SER A 534 -12.87 -5.10 14.62
C SER A 534 -11.75 -4.94 15.66
N ILE A 535 -10.50 -4.79 15.24
CA ILE A 535 -9.34 -4.71 16.15
C ILE A 535 -9.47 -3.58 17.19
N TYR A 536 -10.11 -2.47 16.81
CA TYR A 536 -10.33 -1.33 17.72
C TYR A 536 -11.57 -1.53 18.60
N ASP A 537 -12.51 -2.35 18.19
CA ASP A 537 -13.68 -2.71 19.00
C ASP A 537 -13.28 -3.63 20.17
N ASP A 538 -12.17 -4.39 20.03
CA ASP A 538 -11.60 -5.26 21.07
C ASP A 538 -10.67 -4.52 22.05
N GLY A 539 -10.69 -3.19 22.03
CA GLY A 539 -9.98 -2.33 22.98
C GLY A 539 -8.52 -2.03 22.62
N ALA A 540 -8.04 -2.42 21.44
CA ALA A 540 -6.79 -1.88 20.93
C ALA A 540 -6.96 -0.41 20.55
N LYS A 541 -5.88 0.37 20.70
CA LYS A 541 -5.85 1.79 20.32
C LYS A 541 -5.16 1.96 18.96
N ALA A 542 -5.58 2.96 18.20
CA ALA A 542 -4.91 3.32 16.96
C ALA A 542 -3.59 4.05 17.25
N ALA A 543 -2.51 3.59 16.62
CA ALA A 543 -1.23 4.30 16.55
C ALA A 543 -1.11 4.94 15.16
N MET A 544 -0.79 6.23 15.10
CA MET A 544 -0.75 7.00 13.87
C MET A 544 0.39 8.00 13.89
N GLY A 545 0.86 8.39 12.72
CA GLY A 545 1.93 9.36 12.55
C GLY A 545 3.15 8.74 11.90
N ASN A 546 4.07 9.60 11.51
CA ASN A 546 5.31 9.24 10.80
C ASN A 546 6.46 10.07 11.38
N PHE A 547 7.68 9.65 11.10
CA PHE A 547 8.84 10.48 11.37
C PHE A 547 8.74 11.82 10.62
N ALA A 548 9.05 12.90 11.31
CA ALA A 548 9.05 14.24 10.73
C ALA A 548 10.03 14.32 9.54
N ALA A 549 9.57 15.00 8.50
CA ALA A 549 10.36 15.20 7.30
C ALA A 549 11.59 16.09 7.57
N TYR A 550 12.70 15.78 6.93
CA TYR A 550 13.93 16.57 7.01
C TYR A 550 14.52 16.79 5.62
N LYS A 551 15.30 17.85 5.48
CA LYS A 551 16.00 18.15 4.24
C LYS A 551 17.08 17.10 3.99
N SER A 552 17.16 16.61 2.77
CA SER A 552 18.20 15.67 2.35
C SER A 552 19.60 16.28 2.53
N VAL A 553 20.44 15.55 3.25
CA VAL A 553 21.85 15.93 3.52
C VAL A 553 22.75 14.81 2.99
N ALA A 554 23.83 15.16 2.33
CA ALA A 554 24.77 14.17 1.81
C ALA A 554 25.34 13.29 2.93
N GLY A 555 25.15 11.98 2.81
CA GLY A 555 25.62 10.98 3.78
C GLY A 555 24.64 10.68 4.92
N LEU A 556 23.50 11.36 4.97
CA LEU A 556 22.39 11.01 5.85
C LEU A 556 21.44 10.10 5.08
N GLY A 557 21.17 8.92 5.64
CA GLY A 557 20.21 7.96 5.07
C GLY A 557 18.76 8.42 5.26
N THR A 558 17.84 7.75 4.58
CA THR A 558 16.40 7.86 4.81
C THR A 558 16.02 7.26 6.17
N VAL A 559 14.82 7.55 6.66
CA VAL A 559 14.28 6.90 7.87
C VAL A 559 14.37 5.37 7.75
N ARG A 560 13.98 4.81 6.60
CA ARG A 560 14.06 3.36 6.36
C ARG A 560 15.50 2.84 6.50
N GLU A 561 16.46 3.50 5.85
CA GLU A 561 17.88 3.07 5.89
C GLU A 561 18.49 3.18 7.29
N VAL A 562 18.02 4.10 8.12
CA VAL A 562 18.56 4.33 9.48
C VAL A 562 17.85 3.46 10.52
N PHE A 563 16.53 3.38 10.49
CA PHE A 563 15.74 2.73 11.54
C PHE A 563 15.37 1.28 11.21
N PHE A 564 15.06 0.96 9.95
CA PHE A 564 14.42 -0.32 9.60
C PHE A 564 15.34 -1.30 8.87
N ASP A 565 16.11 -0.85 7.88
CA ASP A 565 17.01 -1.75 7.14
C ASP A 565 18.04 -2.46 8.03
N PRO A 566 18.58 -1.84 9.14
CA PRO A 566 19.48 -2.51 10.05
C PRO A 566 18.89 -3.72 10.79
N VAL A 567 17.56 -3.85 10.85
CA VAL A 567 16.89 -5.02 11.44
C VAL A 567 17.27 -6.32 10.72
N ASN A 568 17.48 -6.28 9.38
CA ASN A 568 18.04 -7.42 8.64
C ASN A 568 19.43 -7.85 9.18
N SER A 569 20.22 -6.89 9.58
CA SER A 569 21.57 -7.14 10.15
C SER A 569 21.50 -7.63 11.59
N LEU A 570 20.54 -7.17 12.39
CA LEU A 570 20.24 -7.69 13.72
C LEU A 570 19.83 -9.17 13.66
N VAL A 571 18.85 -9.51 12.80
CA VAL A 571 18.37 -10.90 12.64
C VAL A 571 19.47 -11.83 12.15
N SER A 572 20.35 -11.36 11.27
CA SER A 572 21.51 -12.15 10.80
C SER A 572 22.67 -12.18 11.79
N GLY A 573 22.61 -11.43 12.89
CA GLY A 573 23.70 -11.31 13.87
C GLY A 573 24.92 -10.55 13.37
N SER A 574 24.78 -9.75 12.31
CA SER A 574 25.87 -8.97 11.71
C SER A 574 26.16 -7.68 12.45
N ILE A 575 25.19 -7.15 13.20
CA ILE A 575 25.34 -6.02 14.12
C ILE A 575 24.71 -6.35 15.47
N THR A 576 25.12 -5.63 16.51
CA THR A 576 24.51 -5.69 17.84
C THR A 576 23.37 -4.68 17.97
N LYS A 577 22.54 -4.82 19.03
CA LYS A 577 21.55 -3.81 19.41
C LYS A 577 22.21 -2.44 19.61
N ASP A 578 23.36 -2.40 20.27
CA ASP A 578 24.08 -1.15 20.55
C ASP A 578 24.59 -0.49 19.27
N ASP A 579 25.04 -1.25 18.27
CA ASP A 579 25.43 -0.71 16.97
C ASP A 579 24.25 -0.04 16.27
N TRP A 580 23.06 -0.67 16.32
CA TRP A 580 21.84 -0.12 15.76
C TRP A 580 21.41 1.18 16.45
N ILE A 581 21.35 1.18 17.79
CA ILE A 581 21.00 2.38 18.59
C ILE A 581 21.98 3.53 18.32
N ASN A 582 23.27 3.24 18.27
CA ASN A 582 24.29 4.26 18.02
C ASN A 582 24.15 4.86 16.61
N GLY A 583 23.80 4.03 15.62
CA GLY A 583 23.48 4.51 14.28
C GLY A 583 22.28 5.45 14.25
N ILE A 584 21.18 5.08 14.93
CA ILE A 584 19.98 5.90 15.08
C ILE A 584 20.30 7.24 15.76
N LYS A 585 21.01 7.24 16.89
CA LYS A 585 21.36 8.47 17.61
C LYS A 585 22.17 9.43 16.73
N ALA A 586 23.18 8.92 16.07
CA ALA A 586 24.04 9.72 15.19
C ALA A 586 23.29 10.33 14.00
N ALA A 587 22.31 9.61 13.45
CA ALA A 587 21.48 10.09 12.36
C ALA A 587 20.41 11.06 12.87
N SER A 588 19.75 10.78 13.99
CA SER A 588 18.69 11.61 14.57
C SER A 588 19.15 13.03 14.88
N ASP A 589 20.38 13.21 15.36
CA ASP A 589 20.95 14.54 15.59
C ASP A 589 21.03 15.36 14.29
N GLN A 590 21.38 14.71 13.18
CA GLN A 590 21.44 15.36 11.87
C GLN A 590 20.03 15.59 11.30
N MET A 591 19.10 14.63 11.46
CA MET A 591 17.70 14.77 11.04
C MET A 591 17.04 15.94 11.75
N ARG A 592 17.18 16.03 13.09
CA ARG A 592 16.70 17.15 13.91
C ARG A 592 17.25 18.50 13.45
N ALA A 593 18.54 18.58 13.19
CA ALA A 593 19.18 19.82 12.72
C ALA A 593 18.72 20.26 11.33
N ASN A 594 18.07 19.38 10.57
CA ASN A 594 17.61 19.61 9.20
C ASN A 594 16.10 19.41 9.00
N LEU A 595 15.30 19.50 10.05
CA LEU A 595 13.84 19.41 9.96
C LEU A 595 13.30 20.37 8.90
N ALA A 596 12.31 19.94 8.13
CA ALA A 596 11.74 20.64 6.98
C ALA A 596 10.79 21.78 7.37
#